data_c0bb6d05201b9ad1e5b08818132e46d6
#
_entry.id   c0bb6d05201b9ad1e5b08818132e46d6
#
_cell.length_a   1.000
_cell.length_b   1.000
_cell.length_c   1.000
_cell.angle_alpha   90.00
_cell.angle_beta   90.00
_cell.angle_gamma   90.00
#
_symmetry.space_group_name_H-M   'P 1'
#
loop_
_entity.id
_entity.type
_entity.pdbx_description
1 polymer ?
#
loop_
_entity_poly.entity_id
_entity_poly.type
_entity_poly.pdbx_seq_one_letter_code
_entity_poly.pdbx_strand_id
1 'polypeptide(L)'
;MQFSQLFADDERAVTPVIGIVLMVAVAVILAALIAPELLSISRNSGEAGPQVVVQFDYDASATGDVDGKDSWGRTKGAGHTGLLTFSHESGEPIPADRLTLVGVSGLSDKSFTTPMGTDRFEKGETLTVWVNEGDTVRIVWDSREGTKTTAVAVWND
;
A
#
# COMPACT_ATOMS: atom_id res chain seq x y z
N MET A 1 -60.52 21.23 52.07
CA MET A 1 -59.08 21.52 52.16
C MET A 1 -58.29 20.34 51.65
N GLN A 2 -58.11 20.22 50.36
CA GLN A 2 -57.29 19.13 49.73
C GLN A 2 -56.59 19.67 48.48
N PHE A 3 -55.67 20.58 48.66
CA PHE A 3 -54.83 21.06 47.58
C PHE A 3 -53.38 20.56 47.63
N SER A 4 -53.03 19.81 48.70
CA SER A 4 -51.65 19.35 48.90
C SER A 4 -51.34 18.00 48.26
N GLN A 5 -52.31 17.30 47.69
CA GLN A 5 -52.05 16.02 47.03
C GLN A 5 -51.84 16.09 45.48
N LEU A 6 -52.15 17.24 44.88
CA LEU A 6 -51.99 17.39 43.43
C LEU A 6 -50.54 17.58 42.98
N PHE A 7 -49.64 17.95 43.90
CA PHE A 7 -48.22 18.15 43.56
C PHE A 7 -47.32 16.94 43.85
N ALA A 8 -47.83 15.93 44.57
CA ALA A 8 -47.02 14.78 44.93
C ALA A 8 -46.96 13.71 43.81
N ASP A 9 -47.88 13.71 42.87
CA ASP A 9 -47.90 12.75 41.75
C ASP A 9 -47.04 13.22 40.57
N ASP A 10 -46.81 14.54 40.41
CA ASP A 10 -45.98 15.06 39.32
C ASP A 10 -44.48 14.78 39.51
N GLU A 11 -43.99 14.72 40.76
CA GLU A 11 -42.55 14.40 41.01
C GLU A 11 -42.18 12.96 40.65
N ARG A 12 -43.13 12.04 40.71
CA ARG A 12 -42.88 10.62 40.36
C ARG A 12 -42.83 10.38 38.86
N ALA A 13 -43.46 11.21 38.06
CA ALA A 13 -43.47 11.11 36.60
C ALA A 13 -42.27 11.81 35.96
N VAL A 14 -41.70 12.83 36.60
CA VAL A 14 -40.60 13.66 36.08
C VAL A 14 -39.27 12.92 36.17
N THR A 15 -39.03 12.17 37.23
CA THR A 15 -37.77 11.45 37.44
C THR A 15 -37.45 10.42 36.37
N PRO A 16 -38.38 9.56 35.90
CA PRO A 16 -38.09 8.62 34.80
C PRO A 16 -37.80 9.33 33.48
N VAL A 17 -38.48 10.47 33.20
CA VAL A 17 -38.28 11.20 31.95
C VAL A 17 -36.91 11.88 31.93
N ILE A 18 -36.49 12.47 33.03
CA ILE A 18 -35.13 13.06 33.15
C ILE A 18 -34.07 12.01 32.94
N GLY A 19 -34.24 10.79 33.49
CA GLY A 19 -33.31 9.67 33.31
C GLY A 19 -33.19 9.25 31.87
N ILE A 20 -34.29 9.15 31.12
CA ILE A 20 -34.25 8.77 29.69
C ILE A 20 -33.58 9.89 28.87
N VAL A 21 -33.89 11.13 29.10
CA VAL A 21 -33.31 12.29 28.40
C VAL A 21 -31.79 12.33 28.66
N LEU A 22 -31.37 12.13 29.88
CA LEU A 22 -29.95 12.13 30.25
C LEU A 22 -29.21 10.95 29.60
N MET A 23 -29.84 9.77 29.55
CA MET A 23 -29.25 8.58 28.87
C MET A 23 -29.08 8.85 27.37
N VAL A 24 -30.07 9.42 26.70
CA VAL A 24 -29.99 9.77 25.28
C VAL A 24 -28.93 10.82 25.04
N ALA A 25 -28.84 11.84 25.89
CA ALA A 25 -27.83 12.89 25.78
C ALA A 25 -26.42 12.32 25.90
N VAL A 26 -26.17 11.43 26.85
CA VAL A 26 -24.87 10.74 27.00
C VAL A 26 -24.57 9.85 25.79
N ALA A 27 -25.56 9.12 25.30
CA ALA A 27 -25.39 8.28 24.12
C ALA A 27 -25.00 9.08 22.86
N VAL A 28 -25.63 10.24 22.67
CA VAL A 28 -25.31 11.16 21.55
C VAL A 28 -23.89 11.72 21.68
N ILE A 29 -23.49 12.11 22.88
CA ILE A 29 -22.13 12.61 23.13
C ILE A 29 -21.10 11.53 22.85
N LEU A 30 -21.33 10.30 23.33
CA LEU A 30 -20.43 9.17 23.05
C LEU A 30 -20.36 8.84 21.56
N ALA A 31 -21.49 8.84 20.86
CA ALA A 31 -21.53 8.63 19.42
C ALA A 31 -20.75 9.72 18.66
N ALA A 32 -20.86 10.98 19.08
CA ALA A 32 -20.13 12.10 18.48
C ALA A 32 -18.60 12.00 18.69
N LEU A 33 -18.17 11.43 19.80
CA LEU A 33 -16.74 11.22 20.09
C LEU A 33 -16.14 10.06 19.29
N ILE A 34 -16.93 9.01 19.04
CA ILE A 34 -16.46 7.80 18.36
C ILE A 34 -16.54 7.94 16.82
N ALA A 35 -17.48 8.73 16.30
CA ALA A 35 -17.68 8.86 14.86
C ALA A 35 -16.43 9.33 14.08
N PRO A 36 -15.63 10.31 14.53
CA PRO A 36 -14.41 10.71 13.83
C PRO A 36 -13.36 9.58 13.77
N GLU A 37 -13.24 8.81 14.83
CA GLU A 37 -12.29 7.68 14.88
C GLU A 37 -12.66 6.57 13.88
N LEU A 38 -13.94 6.22 13.78
CA LEU A 38 -14.43 5.25 12.81
C LEU A 38 -14.23 5.73 11.35
N LEU A 39 -14.42 7.02 11.10
CA LEU A 39 -14.18 7.61 9.78
C LEU A 39 -12.69 7.65 9.45
N SER A 40 -11.81 7.85 10.43
CA SER A 40 -10.36 7.83 10.22
C SER A 40 -9.87 6.42 9.89
N ILE A 41 -10.40 5.39 10.54
CA ILE A 41 -10.09 3.98 10.24
C ILE A 41 -10.53 3.65 8.81
N SER A 42 -11.73 4.07 8.40
CA SER A 42 -12.22 3.82 7.03
C SER A 42 -11.38 4.53 5.96
N ARG A 43 -10.89 5.74 6.23
CA ARG A 43 -9.99 6.49 5.33
C ARG A 43 -8.58 5.89 5.30
N ASN A 44 -8.10 5.37 6.44
CA ASN A 44 -6.80 4.70 6.54
C ASN A 44 -6.82 3.26 6.02
N SER A 45 -7.99 2.71 5.70
CA SER A 45 -8.13 1.43 4.98
C SER A 45 -7.74 1.56 3.50
N GLY A 46 -6.89 2.53 3.17
CA GLY A 46 -6.40 2.86 1.86
C GLY A 46 -6.24 1.69 0.90
N GLU A 47 -6.05 2.01 -0.36
CA GLU A 47 -5.89 1.06 -1.47
C GLU A 47 -5.07 -0.16 -1.03
N ALA A 48 -5.64 -1.35 -1.12
CA ALA A 48 -4.92 -2.60 -0.85
C ALA A 48 -3.82 -2.73 -1.91
N GLY A 49 -2.63 -3.15 -1.51
CA GLY A 49 -1.56 -3.42 -2.47
C GLY A 49 -2.01 -4.46 -3.49
N PRO A 50 -1.58 -4.34 -4.75
CA PRO A 50 -1.95 -5.28 -5.80
C PRO A 50 -1.45 -6.68 -5.45
N GLN A 51 -2.28 -7.68 -5.72
CA GLN A 51 -1.86 -9.07 -5.59
C GLN A 51 -1.23 -9.54 -6.90
N VAL A 52 0.08 -9.71 -6.88
CA VAL A 52 0.87 -10.08 -8.04
C VAL A 52 1.88 -11.17 -7.66
N VAL A 53 2.13 -12.07 -8.59
CA VAL A 53 3.22 -13.04 -8.50
C VAL A 53 4.31 -12.62 -9.47
N VAL A 54 5.47 -12.28 -8.93
CA VAL A 54 6.66 -11.95 -9.70
C VAL A 54 7.66 -13.09 -9.51
N GLN A 55 8.14 -13.64 -10.61
CA GLN A 55 9.21 -14.61 -10.61
C GLN A 55 10.54 -13.92 -10.85
N PHE A 56 11.56 -14.34 -10.11
CA PHE A 56 12.93 -13.89 -10.28
C PHE A 56 13.79 -15.02 -10.84
N ASP A 57 14.65 -14.69 -11.79
CA ASP A 57 15.65 -15.57 -12.37
C ASP A 57 17.00 -14.84 -12.38
N TYR A 58 18.03 -15.44 -11.81
CA TYR A 58 19.36 -14.85 -11.70
C TYR A 58 20.36 -15.58 -12.58
N ASP A 59 21.07 -14.87 -13.45
CA ASP A 59 22.11 -15.41 -14.31
C ASP A 59 23.43 -14.67 -14.12
N ALA A 60 24.38 -15.32 -13.44
CA ALA A 60 25.73 -14.80 -13.24
C ALA A 60 26.55 -14.74 -14.56
N SER A 61 26.17 -15.52 -15.56
CA SER A 61 26.87 -15.63 -16.86
C SER A 61 26.30 -14.69 -17.92
N ALA A 62 25.20 -13.99 -17.61
CA ALA A 62 24.51 -13.14 -18.56
C ALA A 62 25.40 -12.05 -19.14
N THR A 63 25.14 -11.74 -20.39
CA THR A 63 25.81 -10.66 -21.14
C THR A 63 24.91 -9.43 -21.34
N GLY A 64 23.69 -9.46 -20.84
CA GLY A 64 22.65 -8.46 -21.05
C GLY A 64 21.77 -8.78 -22.27
N ASP A 65 21.01 -7.79 -22.72
CA ASP A 65 20.25 -7.89 -23.97
C ASP A 65 21.16 -7.83 -25.21
N VAL A 66 20.56 -7.67 -26.41
CA VAL A 66 21.31 -7.59 -27.69
C VAL A 66 22.39 -6.52 -27.70
N ASP A 67 22.24 -5.45 -26.88
CA ASP A 67 23.19 -4.35 -26.74
C ASP A 67 24.07 -4.48 -25.46
N GLY A 68 23.93 -5.55 -24.70
CA GLY A 68 24.65 -5.76 -23.43
C GLY A 68 24.13 -4.90 -22.29
N LYS A 69 22.88 -4.41 -22.40
CA LYS A 69 22.26 -3.52 -21.42
C LYS A 69 21.18 -4.25 -20.61
N ASP A 70 20.86 -3.70 -19.45
CA ASP A 70 19.63 -4.05 -18.74
C ASP A 70 18.45 -3.18 -19.20
N SER A 71 17.28 -3.46 -18.67
CA SER A 71 16.07 -2.72 -19.04
C SER A 71 16.13 -1.21 -18.73
N TRP A 72 16.99 -0.78 -17.81
CA TRP A 72 17.26 0.64 -17.52
C TRP A 72 18.41 1.23 -18.34
N GLY A 73 18.90 0.52 -19.36
CA GLY A 73 19.96 0.96 -20.26
C GLY A 73 21.37 0.93 -19.67
N ARG A 74 21.56 0.24 -18.53
CA ARG A 74 22.89 0.08 -17.92
C ARG A 74 23.63 -1.09 -18.54
N THR A 75 24.91 -0.89 -18.80
CA THR A 75 25.84 -1.96 -19.23
C THR A 75 26.46 -2.67 -18.04
N LYS A 76 26.90 -3.92 -18.22
CA LYS A 76 27.62 -4.69 -17.21
C LYS A 76 28.88 -3.94 -16.77
N GLY A 77 28.93 -3.54 -15.51
CA GLY A 77 30.09 -2.89 -14.87
C GLY A 77 30.95 -3.92 -14.10
N ALA A 78 32.12 -3.49 -13.67
CA ALA A 78 33.06 -4.36 -12.93
C ALA A 78 32.54 -4.87 -11.57
N GLY A 79 31.51 -4.22 -11.00
CA GLY A 79 30.90 -4.65 -9.74
C GLY A 79 29.67 -5.54 -9.91
N HIS A 80 29.16 -5.69 -11.13
CA HIS A 80 27.98 -6.51 -11.37
C HIS A 80 28.33 -7.99 -11.35
N THR A 81 27.65 -8.75 -10.49
CA THR A 81 27.82 -10.20 -10.34
C THR A 81 26.94 -10.99 -11.30
N GLY A 82 25.80 -10.45 -11.70
CA GLY A 82 24.89 -11.09 -12.62
C GLY A 82 23.75 -10.19 -13.08
N LEU A 83 22.90 -10.75 -13.93
CA LEU A 83 21.68 -10.15 -14.42
C LEU A 83 20.50 -10.80 -13.71
N LEU A 84 19.71 -9.99 -13.05
CA LEU A 84 18.46 -10.40 -12.45
C LEU A 84 17.32 -10.12 -13.42
N THR A 85 16.59 -11.15 -13.78
CA THR A 85 15.38 -11.09 -14.60
C THR A 85 14.19 -11.22 -13.67
N PHE A 86 13.18 -10.38 -13.81
CA PHE A 86 11.92 -10.55 -13.13
C PHE A 86 10.76 -10.43 -14.09
N SER A 87 9.82 -11.36 -13.95
CA SER A 87 8.66 -11.50 -14.82
C SER A 87 7.36 -11.44 -14.02
N HIS A 88 6.36 -10.80 -14.58
CA HIS A 88 5.00 -10.81 -14.04
C HIS A 88 4.31 -12.10 -14.45
N GLU A 89 4.21 -13.07 -13.55
CA GLU A 89 3.62 -14.38 -13.85
C GLU A 89 2.11 -14.38 -13.78
N SER A 90 1.54 -13.72 -12.77
CA SER A 90 0.10 -13.63 -12.58
C SER A 90 -0.29 -12.53 -11.62
N GLY A 91 -1.55 -12.14 -11.66
CA GLY A 91 -2.13 -11.13 -10.79
C GLY A 91 -2.66 -9.92 -11.55
N GLU A 92 -2.89 -8.86 -10.82
CA GLU A 92 -3.46 -7.63 -11.38
C GLU A 92 -2.41 -6.80 -12.12
N PRO A 93 -2.75 -6.20 -13.29
CA PRO A 93 -1.87 -5.26 -13.96
C PRO A 93 -1.60 -4.04 -13.06
N ILE A 94 -0.35 -3.69 -12.89
CA ILE A 94 0.06 -2.58 -12.03
C ILE A 94 0.52 -1.40 -12.89
N PRO A 95 0.01 -0.17 -12.64
CA PRO A 95 0.54 1.01 -13.33
C PRO A 95 2.03 1.19 -13.08
N ALA A 96 2.81 1.36 -14.14
CA ALA A 96 4.27 1.46 -14.08
C ALA A 96 4.76 2.68 -13.29
N ASP A 97 3.98 3.77 -13.30
CA ASP A 97 4.24 4.99 -12.55
C ASP A 97 4.16 4.82 -11.03
N ARG A 98 3.58 3.69 -10.58
CA ARG A 98 3.46 3.34 -9.16
C ARG A 98 4.45 2.28 -8.71
N LEU A 99 5.29 1.79 -9.63
CA LEU A 99 6.30 0.80 -9.33
C LEU A 99 7.69 1.43 -9.28
N THR A 100 8.41 1.08 -8.23
CA THR A 100 9.78 1.53 -8.02
C THR A 100 10.66 0.33 -7.67
N LEU A 101 11.82 0.25 -8.32
CA LEU A 101 12.83 -0.75 -8.00
C LEU A 101 13.79 -0.22 -6.96
N VAL A 102 13.94 -0.90 -5.84
CA VAL A 102 14.75 -0.46 -4.70
C VAL A 102 15.77 -1.54 -4.34
N GLY A 103 16.95 -1.12 -3.88
CA GLY A 103 17.98 -2.02 -3.39
C GLY A 103 18.96 -2.50 -4.45
N VAL A 104 18.97 -1.87 -5.62
CA VAL A 104 19.95 -2.11 -6.69
C VAL A 104 21.05 -1.07 -6.61
N SER A 105 22.27 -1.50 -6.44
CA SER A 105 23.44 -0.60 -6.37
C SER A 105 23.67 0.10 -7.70
N GLY A 106 23.91 1.41 -7.64
CA GLY A 106 24.21 2.24 -8.81
C GLY A 106 23.01 2.53 -9.73
N LEU A 107 21.80 2.13 -9.38
CA LEU A 107 20.59 2.50 -10.12
C LEU A 107 20.08 3.87 -9.66
N SER A 108 20.16 4.87 -10.55
CA SER A 108 19.72 6.25 -10.27
C SER A 108 18.23 6.45 -10.54
N ASP A 109 17.75 5.98 -11.69
CA ASP A 109 16.33 5.95 -12.02
C ASP A 109 15.74 4.61 -11.63
N LYS A 110 14.81 4.64 -10.70
CA LYS A 110 14.20 3.45 -10.11
C LYS A 110 12.77 3.20 -10.61
N SER A 111 12.26 4.10 -11.45
CA SER A 111 10.90 4.01 -11.96
C SER A 111 10.78 2.91 -13.03
N PHE A 112 9.66 2.22 -13.04
CA PHE A 112 9.31 1.24 -14.08
C PHE A 112 8.87 1.90 -15.39
N THR A 113 8.52 3.17 -15.38
CA THR A 113 8.10 3.89 -16.60
C THR A 113 9.21 4.00 -17.63
N THR A 114 10.47 4.11 -17.18
CA THR A 114 11.63 4.23 -18.07
C THR A 114 11.89 2.96 -18.88
N PRO A 115 11.97 1.76 -18.27
CA PRO A 115 12.30 0.54 -19.00
C PRO A 115 11.12 -0.06 -19.76
N MET A 116 9.89 0.16 -19.32
CA MET A 116 8.76 -0.60 -19.83
C MET A 116 8.24 -0.09 -21.19
N GLY A 117 8.30 1.21 -21.45
CA GLY A 117 7.68 1.77 -22.66
C GLY A 117 6.15 1.59 -22.73
N THR A 118 5.57 0.90 -21.74
CA THR A 118 4.14 0.70 -21.53
C THR A 118 3.72 1.33 -20.22
N ASP A 119 2.43 1.64 -20.09
CA ASP A 119 1.93 2.30 -18.88
C ASP A 119 1.70 1.32 -17.71
N ARG A 120 1.80 0.01 -17.96
CA ARG A 120 1.43 -1.02 -16.98
C ARG A 120 2.38 -2.21 -17.01
N PHE A 121 2.67 -2.76 -15.83
CA PHE A 121 3.36 -4.03 -15.66
C PHE A 121 2.32 -5.15 -15.64
N GLU A 122 2.25 -5.93 -16.72
CA GLU A 122 1.23 -6.94 -16.97
C GLU A 122 1.82 -8.34 -17.07
N LYS A 123 0.93 -9.34 -17.00
CA LYS A 123 1.33 -10.75 -17.15
C LYS A 123 2.11 -10.99 -18.46
N GLY A 124 3.26 -11.61 -18.30
CA GLY A 124 4.18 -11.95 -19.40
C GLY A 124 5.22 -10.87 -19.67
N GLU A 125 5.14 -9.70 -19.06
CA GLU A 125 6.20 -8.70 -19.14
C GLU A 125 7.40 -9.10 -18.29
N THR A 126 8.57 -8.86 -18.85
CA THR A 126 9.84 -9.23 -18.26
C THR A 126 10.80 -8.05 -18.29
N LEU A 127 11.45 -7.77 -17.18
CA LEU A 127 12.48 -6.75 -17.06
C LEU A 127 13.76 -7.35 -16.49
N THR A 128 14.88 -6.76 -16.86
CA THR A 128 16.22 -7.19 -16.41
C THR A 128 16.94 -6.06 -15.72
N VAL A 129 17.75 -6.37 -14.73
CA VAL A 129 18.56 -5.41 -14.00
C VAL A 129 19.91 -6.01 -13.61
N TRP A 130 21.00 -5.25 -13.83
CA TRP A 130 22.31 -5.65 -13.32
C TRP A 130 22.38 -5.50 -11.81
N VAL A 131 22.80 -6.54 -11.12
CA VAL A 131 22.91 -6.57 -9.66
C VAL A 131 24.35 -6.82 -9.22
N ASN A 132 24.67 -6.36 -8.01
CA ASN A 132 25.95 -6.58 -7.34
C ASN A 132 25.77 -7.64 -6.24
N GLU A 133 26.88 -8.19 -5.77
CA GLU A 133 26.89 -9.05 -4.59
C GLU A 133 26.29 -8.31 -3.38
N GLY A 134 25.35 -8.96 -2.70
CA GLY A 134 24.67 -8.43 -1.52
C GLY A 134 23.53 -7.45 -1.81
N ASP A 135 23.18 -7.21 -3.09
CA ASP A 135 21.98 -6.43 -3.42
C ASP A 135 20.73 -7.17 -2.95
N THR A 136 19.81 -6.43 -2.36
CA THR A 136 18.47 -6.89 -2.01
C THR A 136 17.46 -6.15 -2.84
N VAL A 137 17.01 -6.76 -3.92
CA VAL A 137 16.12 -6.12 -4.89
C VAL A 137 14.67 -6.23 -4.44
N ARG A 138 13.99 -5.08 -4.39
CA ARG A 138 12.57 -5.00 -4.02
C ARG A 138 11.81 -4.24 -5.07
N ILE A 139 10.69 -4.81 -5.49
CA ILE A 139 9.70 -4.11 -6.29
C ILE A 139 8.69 -3.52 -5.31
N VAL A 140 8.62 -2.22 -5.29
CA VAL A 140 7.80 -1.45 -4.34
C VAL A 140 6.67 -0.79 -5.10
N TRP A 141 5.47 -0.93 -4.58
CA TRP A 141 4.28 -0.28 -5.08
C TRP A 141 3.87 0.87 -4.15
N ASP A 142 3.53 1.99 -4.73
CA ASP A 142 3.01 3.16 -4.03
C ASP A 142 1.51 3.35 -4.33
N SER A 143 0.72 3.60 -3.28
CA SER A 143 -0.71 3.92 -3.45
C SER A 143 -0.89 5.24 -4.20
N ARG A 144 -2.06 5.41 -4.84
CA ARG A 144 -2.39 6.63 -5.60
C ARG A 144 -2.25 7.91 -4.77
N GLU A 145 -2.50 7.84 -3.48
CA GLU A 145 -2.39 8.97 -2.55
C GLU A 145 -0.99 9.13 -1.96
N GLY A 146 -0.04 8.25 -2.30
CA GLY A 146 1.32 8.27 -1.77
C GLY A 146 1.41 7.99 -0.25
N THR A 147 0.31 7.53 0.34
CA THR A 147 0.21 7.31 1.79
C THR A 147 0.63 5.91 2.22
N LYS A 148 0.65 4.97 1.29
CA LYS A 148 1.07 3.58 1.52
C LYS A 148 2.07 3.14 0.48
N THR A 149 3.12 2.49 0.99
CA THR A 149 4.17 1.87 0.21
C THR A 149 4.26 0.41 0.62
N THR A 150 4.18 -0.51 -0.33
CA THR A 150 4.22 -1.95 -0.07
C THR A 150 5.19 -2.64 -1.02
N ALA A 151 6.08 -3.47 -0.49
CA ALA A 151 6.90 -4.35 -1.33
C ALA A 151 6.02 -5.47 -1.89
N VAL A 152 5.89 -5.53 -3.21
CA VAL A 152 5.10 -6.56 -3.91
C VAL A 152 5.94 -7.78 -4.25
N ALA A 153 7.26 -7.63 -4.37
CA ALA A 153 8.19 -8.72 -4.56
C ALA A 153 9.57 -8.38 -3.99
N VAL A 154 10.29 -9.38 -3.51
CA VAL A 154 11.64 -9.23 -2.92
C VAL A 154 12.53 -10.37 -3.40
N TRP A 155 13.72 -10.02 -3.87
CA TRP A 155 14.80 -10.95 -4.18
C TRP A 155 16.02 -10.64 -3.30
N ASN A 156 16.63 -11.66 -2.77
CA ASN A 156 17.89 -11.60 -2.02
C ASN A 156 18.92 -12.49 -2.72
N ASP A 157 20.13 -11.98 -2.85
CA ASP A 157 21.29 -12.75 -3.31
C ASP A 157 21.64 -13.86 -2.30
#